data_ef3f2cfffe74506398f99e785e4accd1
#
_entry.id   ef3f2cfffe74506398f99e785e4accd1
#
_cell.length_a   1.000
_cell.length_b   1.000
_cell.length_c   1.000
_cell.angle_alpha   90.00
_cell.angle_beta   90.00
_cell.angle_gamma   90.00
#
_symmetry.space_group_name_H-M   'P 1'
#
loop_
_entity.id
_entity.type
_entity.pdbx_description
1 polymer ?
#
loop_
_entity_poly.entity_id
_entity_poly.type
_entity_poly.pdbx_seq_one_letter_code
_entity_poly.pdbx_strand_id
1 'polypeptide(L)'
;MFEMICRVFKIAGNSRRKIVAGIVCNILKSFFNGFMMFGVFWILLHLDGLSPAIIGQAFGVILGSVLGRFFFQWMYDRTMSGSGYDIFRDYRLEIGERLKQAPMGYFSEQNLGTIQAMLTTTIADLEGYSMLAIEQMTSGVAMAVLMSVMMFFFSPVIAGLSLVGLALGMLVLRWVRLRAAQYAPIYQEAQEHLVGKVMEYIRGISVLRSFSKGEEGQVEVRAAFQKKWDADYGQEKATAGVLRFYGLTFKLMSCVLIAAAALLYLAGQISRPYCLTFLFCAFTVYSDLETMGNSAFLSKKINTELDRLEEVTDIPKMDTSSEKLVVSHYDISLEHISFGYGGRQVIHDISLEIPEHTTCPIVGPSGSGKTTLCTLIARFWDVQEGT
;
A
#
# COMPACT_ATOMS: atom_id res chain seq x y z
N MET A 1 3.47 -9.79 1.22
CA MET A 1 4.08 -9.39 -0.08
C MET A 1 3.24 -9.88 -1.26
N PHE A 2 3.12 -11.17 -1.48
CA PHE A 2 2.19 -11.72 -2.47
C PHE A 2 0.74 -11.30 -2.23
N GLU A 3 0.31 -11.28 -0.98
CA GLU A 3 -1.02 -10.84 -0.57
C GLU A 3 -1.34 -9.42 -1.05
N MET A 4 -0.44 -8.45 -0.80
CA MET A 4 -0.59 -7.07 -1.27
C MET A 4 -0.74 -7.00 -2.80
N ILE A 5 0.15 -7.72 -3.53
CA ILE A 5 0.08 -7.77 -4.99
C ILE A 5 -1.26 -8.37 -5.44
N CYS A 6 -1.70 -9.48 -4.84
CA CYS A 6 -2.98 -10.10 -5.16
C CYS A 6 -4.17 -9.17 -4.89
N ARG A 7 -4.15 -8.41 -3.77
CA ARG A 7 -5.21 -7.45 -3.45
C ARG A 7 -5.25 -6.29 -4.44
N VAL A 8 -4.09 -5.72 -4.78
CA VAL A 8 -4.00 -4.68 -5.83
C VAL A 8 -4.50 -5.22 -7.17
N PHE A 9 -4.16 -6.46 -7.52
CA PHE A 9 -4.68 -7.11 -8.72
C PHE A 9 -6.21 -7.32 -8.68
N LYS A 10 -6.79 -7.58 -7.50
CA LYS A 10 -8.24 -7.73 -7.34
C LYS A 10 -8.96 -6.43 -7.66
N ILE A 11 -8.42 -5.30 -7.19
CA ILE A 11 -8.98 -3.95 -7.41
C ILE A 11 -8.71 -3.48 -8.86
N ALA A 12 -7.64 -3.94 -9.50
CA ALA A 12 -7.19 -3.46 -10.80
C ALA A 12 -8.16 -3.70 -11.99
N GLY A 13 -9.18 -4.55 -11.84
CA GLY A 13 -10.19 -4.76 -12.86
C GLY A 13 -9.61 -4.96 -14.28
N ASN A 14 -9.96 -4.07 -15.21
CA ASN A 14 -9.51 -4.09 -16.60
C ASN A 14 -8.00 -3.74 -16.76
N SER A 15 -7.40 -3.08 -15.79
CA SER A 15 -5.98 -2.68 -15.83
C SER A 15 -5.01 -3.81 -15.47
N ARG A 16 -5.49 -5.01 -15.08
CA ARG A 16 -4.65 -6.18 -14.75
C ARG A 16 -3.61 -6.50 -15.83
N ARG A 17 -4.01 -6.45 -17.11
CA ARG A 17 -3.11 -6.73 -18.25
C ARG A 17 -1.96 -5.73 -18.32
N LYS A 18 -2.22 -4.45 -18.03
CA LYS A 18 -1.21 -3.40 -18.00
C LYS A 18 -0.22 -3.61 -16.84
N ILE A 19 -0.70 -4.02 -15.65
CA ILE A 19 0.17 -4.36 -14.50
C ILE A 19 1.08 -5.55 -14.84
N VAL A 20 0.54 -6.62 -15.44
CA VAL A 20 1.36 -7.77 -15.88
C VAL A 20 2.41 -7.33 -16.89
N ALA A 21 2.03 -6.54 -17.90
CA ALA A 21 2.97 -5.99 -18.87
C ALA A 21 4.06 -5.14 -18.19
N GLY A 22 3.69 -4.31 -17.19
CA GLY A 22 4.62 -3.54 -16.39
C GLY A 22 5.61 -4.43 -15.63
N ILE A 23 5.14 -5.50 -14.97
CA ILE A 23 6.02 -6.46 -14.28
C ILE A 23 6.99 -7.12 -15.27
N VAL A 24 6.52 -7.52 -16.45
CA VAL A 24 7.39 -8.08 -17.51
C VAL A 24 8.44 -7.06 -17.94
N CYS A 25 8.04 -5.81 -18.17
CA CYS A 25 8.99 -4.73 -18.50
C CYS A 25 10.03 -4.52 -17.40
N ASN A 26 9.64 -4.60 -16.12
CA ASN A 26 10.54 -4.48 -14.98
C ASN A 26 11.56 -5.63 -14.92
N ILE A 27 11.12 -6.87 -15.22
CA ILE A 27 12.02 -8.02 -15.33
C ILE A 27 13.02 -7.84 -16.50
N LEU A 28 12.53 -7.38 -17.67
CA LEU A 28 13.37 -7.11 -18.83
C LEU A 28 14.36 -5.95 -18.56
N LYS A 29 13.93 -4.91 -17.86
CA LYS A 29 14.82 -3.84 -17.36
C LYS A 29 15.95 -4.42 -16.51
N SER A 30 15.62 -5.31 -15.56
CA SER A 30 16.60 -5.98 -14.70
C SER A 30 17.56 -6.87 -15.51
N PHE A 31 17.04 -7.56 -16.54
CA PHE A 31 17.87 -8.34 -17.46
C PHE A 31 18.91 -7.45 -18.17
N PHE A 32 18.51 -6.32 -18.76
CA PHE A 32 19.44 -5.41 -19.40
C PHE A 32 20.44 -4.77 -18.42
N ASN A 33 20.01 -4.53 -17.17
CA ASN A 33 20.92 -4.06 -16.11
C ASN A 33 22.00 -5.11 -15.77
N GLY A 34 21.63 -6.39 -15.68
CA GLY A 34 22.57 -7.49 -15.49
C GLY A 34 23.47 -7.71 -16.72
N PHE A 35 22.90 -7.58 -17.92
CA PHE A 35 23.63 -7.78 -19.17
C PHE A 35 24.74 -6.74 -19.40
N MET A 36 24.67 -5.58 -18.77
CA MET A 36 25.78 -4.62 -18.74
C MET A 36 27.06 -5.24 -18.17
N MET A 37 26.97 -6.17 -17.20
CA MET A 37 28.12 -6.89 -16.65
C MET A 37 28.80 -7.78 -17.68
N PHE A 38 28.07 -8.24 -18.71
CA PHE A 38 28.68 -9.01 -19.80
C PHE A 38 29.66 -8.17 -20.64
N GLY A 39 29.36 -6.88 -20.83
CA GLY A 39 30.32 -5.97 -21.49
C GLY A 39 31.64 -5.80 -20.69
N VAL A 40 31.54 -5.71 -19.36
CA VAL A 40 32.73 -5.69 -18.49
C VAL A 40 33.50 -7.03 -18.56
N PHE A 41 32.77 -8.14 -18.49
CA PHE A 41 33.35 -9.48 -18.65
C PHE A 41 34.08 -9.64 -19.98
N TRP A 42 33.52 -9.13 -21.09
CA TRP A 42 34.14 -9.21 -22.41
C TRP A 42 35.49 -8.51 -22.45
N ILE A 43 35.63 -7.35 -21.81
CA ILE A 43 36.93 -6.64 -21.68
C ILE A 43 37.90 -7.47 -20.84
N LEU A 44 37.45 -8.01 -19.71
CA LEU A 44 38.28 -8.79 -18.80
C LEU A 44 38.80 -10.11 -19.44
N LEU A 45 37.99 -10.71 -20.32
CA LEU A 45 38.33 -11.92 -21.03
C LEU A 45 39.49 -11.70 -22.03
N HIS A 46 39.59 -10.51 -22.59
CA HIS A 46 40.61 -10.18 -23.60
C HIS A 46 41.68 -9.20 -23.06
N LEU A 47 41.91 -9.20 -21.73
CA LEU A 47 42.76 -8.21 -21.07
C LEU A 47 44.19 -8.25 -21.59
N ASP A 48 44.73 -9.46 -21.92
CA ASP A 48 46.09 -9.66 -22.41
C ASP A 48 46.27 -9.32 -23.89
N GLY A 49 45.22 -9.03 -24.64
CA GLY A 49 45.20 -8.74 -26.07
C GLY A 49 44.19 -7.67 -26.47
N LEU A 50 44.11 -6.60 -25.69
CA LEU A 50 43.14 -5.51 -25.97
C LEU A 50 43.40 -4.87 -27.33
N SER A 51 42.36 -4.87 -28.16
CA SER A 51 42.35 -4.20 -29.45
C SER A 51 41.23 -3.15 -29.52
N PRO A 52 41.33 -2.11 -30.38
CA PRO A 52 40.25 -1.16 -30.57
C PRO A 52 38.91 -1.82 -30.94
N ALA A 53 38.95 -2.95 -31.67
CA ALA A 53 37.76 -3.70 -32.05
C ALA A 53 37.08 -4.33 -30.81
N ILE A 54 37.82 -4.90 -29.88
CA ILE A 54 37.30 -5.51 -28.64
C ILE A 54 36.69 -4.43 -27.75
N ILE A 55 37.34 -3.27 -27.65
CA ILE A 55 36.79 -2.12 -26.90
C ILE A 55 35.49 -1.63 -27.55
N GLY A 56 35.45 -1.53 -28.87
CA GLY A 56 34.25 -1.17 -29.62
C GLY A 56 33.08 -2.15 -29.43
N GLN A 57 33.36 -3.45 -29.40
CA GLN A 57 32.35 -4.49 -29.11
C GLN A 57 31.83 -4.37 -27.67
N ALA A 58 32.70 -4.25 -26.68
CA ALA A 58 32.31 -4.08 -25.29
C ALA A 58 31.48 -2.81 -25.08
N PHE A 59 31.90 -1.70 -25.69
CA PHE A 59 31.16 -0.44 -25.69
C PHE A 59 29.75 -0.62 -26.31
N GLY A 60 29.67 -1.32 -27.45
CA GLY A 60 28.39 -1.62 -28.11
C GLY A 60 27.45 -2.43 -27.22
N VAL A 61 27.97 -3.44 -26.50
CA VAL A 61 27.20 -4.25 -25.55
C VAL A 61 26.72 -3.39 -24.38
N ILE A 62 27.58 -2.58 -23.78
CA ILE A 62 27.24 -1.70 -22.66
C ILE A 62 26.23 -0.66 -23.11
N LEU A 63 26.44 0.00 -24.24
CA LEU A 63 25.51 0.99 -24.79
C LEU A 63 24.14 0.37 -25.11
N GLY A 64 24.11 -0.82 -25.74
CA GLY A 64 22.89 -1.56 -26.01
C GLY A 64 22.15 -1.92 -24.73
N SER A 65 22.88 -2.31 -23.67
CA SER A 65 22.31 -2.61 -22.37
C SER A 65 21.70 -1.36 -21.71
N VAL A 66 22.38 -0.23 -21.78
CA VAL A 66 21.86 1.06 -21.24
C VAL A 66 20.63 1.50 -22.00
N LEU A 67 20.66 1.45 -23.34
CA LEU A 67 19.51 1.81 -24.17
C LEU A 67 18.31 0.86 -23.94
N GLY A 68 18.58 -0.45 -23.86
CA GLY A 68 17.55 -1.44 -23.55
C GLY A 68 16.93 -1.21 -22.18
N ARG A 69 17.76 -0.97 -21.14
CA ARG A 69 17.29 -0.61 -19.80
C ARG A 69 16.43 0.65 -19.80
N PHE A 70 16.87 1.71 -20.51
CA PHE A 70 16.11 2.96 -20.64
C PHE A 70 14.77 2.75 -21.34
N PHE A 71 14.76 1.97 -22.43
CA PHE A 71 13.55 1.65 -23.16
C PHE A 71 12.53 0.91 -22.30
N PHE A 72 12.97 -0.14 -21.58
CA PHE A 72 12.07 -0.91 -20.72
C PHE A 72 11.67 -0.14 -19.46
N GLN A 73 12.51 0.76 -18.95
CA GLN A 73 12.11 1.68 -17.88
C GLN A 73 11.00 2.63 -18.38
N TRP A 74 11.19 3.25 -19.53
CA TRP A 74 10.16 4.12 -20.12
C TRP A 74 8.85 3.39 -20.37
N MET A 75 8.92 2.15 -20.86
CA MET A 75 7.74 1.32 -21.10
C MET A 75 7.06 0.90 -19.78
N TYR A 76 7.85 0.60 -18.74
CA TYR A 76 7.38 0.34 -17.39
C TYR A 76 6.62 1.56 -16.82
N ASP A 77 7.23 2.72 -16.87
CA ASP A 77 6.63 3.96 -16.35
C ASP A 77 5.31 4.27 -17.06
N ARG A 78 5.26 4.08 -18.36
CA ARG A 78 4.04 4.30 -19.15
C ARG A 78 2.94 3.29 -18.82
N THR A 79 3.28 2.03 -18.60
CA THR A 79 2.29 0.97 -18.35
C THR A 79 1.88 0.89 -16.90
N MET A 80 2.84 0.96 -15.98
CA MET A 80 2.61 0.70 -14.56
C MET A 80 2.15 1.95 -13.81
N SER A 81 2.85 3.07 -13.98
CA SER A 81 2.47 4.34 -13.34
C SER A 81 1.11 4.81 -13.85
N GLY A 82 0.92 4.85 -15.18
CA GLY A 82 -0.36 5.20 -15.78
C GLY A 82 -1.51 4.28 -15.32
N SER A 83 -1.24 2.98 -15.14
CA SER A 83 -2.25 2.04 -14.64
C SER A 83 -2.62 2.29 -13.19
N GLY A 84 -1.66 2.70 -12.35
CA GLY A 84 -1.94 3.09 -10.96
C GLY A 84 -2.97 4.22 -10.91
N TYR A 85 -2.75 5.28 -11.65
CA TYR A 85 -3.69 6.41 -11.74
C TYR A 85 -5.06 5.98 -12.28
N ASP A 86 -5.10 5.17 -13.34
CA ASP A 86 -6.36 4.66 -13.92
C ASP A 86 -7.16 3.85 -12.90
N ILE A 87 -6.51 2.92 -12.17
CA ILE A 87 -7.15 2.04 -11.18
C ILE A 87 -7.79 2.86 -10.07
N PHE A 88 -7.04 3.79 -9.48
CA PHE A 88 -7.53 4.55 -8.34
C PHE A 88 -8.52 5.65 -8.74
N ARG A 89 -8.44 6.18 -9.97
CA ARG A 89 -9.49 7.01 -10.56
C ARG A 89 -10.81 6.23 -10.68
N ASP A 90 -10.76 5.05 -11.29
CA ASP A 90 -11.95 4.22 -11.51
C ASP A 90 -12.56 3.80 -10.17
N TYR A 91 -11.73 3.51 -9.18
CA TYR A 91 -12.16 3.20 -7.83
C TYR A 91 -12.82 4.39 -7.12
N ARG A 92 -12.26 5.62 -7.26
CA ARG A 92 -12.92 6.85 -6.74
C ARG A 92 -14.30 7.05 -7.37
N LEU A 93 -14.42 6.81 -8.66
CA LEU A 93 -15.71 6.91 -9.37
C LEU A 93 -16.70 5.85 -8.87
N GLU A 94 -16.26 4.63 -8.67
CA GLU A 94 -17.10 3.56 -8.12
C GLU A 94 -17.62 3.90 -6.72
N ILE A 95 -16.75 4.41 -5.84
CA ILE A 95 -17.17 4.88 -4.51
C ILE A 95 -18.17 6.02 -4.65
N GLY A 96 -17.95 6.98 -5.54
CA GLY A 96 -18.88 8.08 -5.81
C GLY A 96 -20.26 7.59 -6.24
N GLU A 97 -20.35 6.59 -7.09
CA GLU A 97 -21.61 5.98 -7.51
C GLU A 97 -22.29 5.22 -6.35
N ARG A 98 -21.53 4.54 -5.50
CA ARG A 98 -22.08 3.88 -4.29
C ARG A 98 -22.60 4.91 -3.27
N LEU A 99 -21.89 6.03 -3.08
CA LEU A 99 -22.31 7.11 -2.19
C LEU A 99 -23.62 7.76 -2.65
N LYS A 100 -23.86 7.88 -3.95
CA LYS A 100 -25.15 8.37 -4.49
C LYS A 100 -26.34 7.48 -4.12
N GLN A 101 -26.10 6.18 -3.90
CA GLN A 101 -27.10 5.19 -3.54
C GLN A 101 -27.23 5.02 -2.01
N ALA A 102 -26.38 5.68 -1.24
CA ALA A 102 -26.39 5.61 0.20
C ALA A 102 -27.59 6.40 0.80
N PRO A 103 -28.19 5.90 1.89
CA PRO A 103 -29.21 6.66 2.61
C PRO A 103 -28.63 7.97 3.15
N MET A 104 -29.46 9.03 3.18
CA MET A 104 -29.02 10.36 3.67
C MET A 104 -28.47 10.31 5.10
N GLY A 105 -29.01 9.45 5.94
CA GLY A 105 -28.55 9.25 7.31
C GLY A 105 -27.13 8.66 7.42
N TYR A 106 -26.61 8.04 6.37
CA TYR A 106 -25.23 7.57 6.32
C TYR A 106 -24.21 8.73 6.39
N PHE A 107 -24.59 9.91 5.91
CA PHE A 107 -23.75 11.11 5.91
C PHE A 107 -23.75 11.85 7.26
N SER A 108 -23.57 11.11 8.36
CA SER A 108 -23.32 11.71 9.67
C SER A 108 -21.94 12.39 9.71
N GLU A 109 -21.72 13.31 10.66
CA GLU A 109 -20.41 14.00 10.80
C GLU A 109 -19.24 13.01 10.94
N GLN A 110 -19.44 11.89 11.64
CA GLN A 110 -18.43 10.86 11.84
C GLN A 110 -18.09 10.15 10.53
N ASN A 111 -19.08 9.78 9.74
CA ASN A 111 -18.87 9.11 8.45
C ASN A 111 -18.31 10.05 7.39
N LEU A 112 -18.71 11.32 7.38
CA LEU A 112 -18.16 12.32 6.46
C LEU A 112 -16.66 12.49 6.59
N GLY A 113 -16.14 12.55 7.82
CA GLY A 113 -14.69 12.62 8.07
C GLY A 113 -13.95 11.39 7.54
N THR A 114 -14.52 10.20 7.73
CA THR A 114 -13.94 8.94 7.24
C THR A 114 -13.96 8.87 5.71
N ILE A 115 -15.09 9.22 5.09
CA ILE A 115 -15.23 9.27 3.62
C ILE A 115 -14.23 10.26 3.01
N GLN A 116 -14.11 11.45 3.60
CA GLN A 116 -13.16 12.47 3.14
C GLN A 116 -11.73 11.96 3.24
N ALA A 117 -11.32 11.41 4.38
CA ALA A 117 -9.97 10.87 4.57
C ALA A 117 -9.67 9.76 3.56
N MET A 118 -10.63 8.88 3.30
CA MET A 118 -10.52 7.80 2.33
C MET A 118 -10.30 8.33 0.91
N LEU A 119 -11.18 9.22 0.43
CA LEU A 119 -11.13 9.73 -0.95
C LEU A 119 -9.91 10.61 -1.23
N THR A 120 -9.39 11.31 -0.21
CA THR A 120 -8.26 12.23 -0.37
C THR A 120 -6.93 11.58 0.01
N THR A 121 -6.79 11.07 1.23
CA THR A 121 -5.50 10.61 1.78
C THR A 121 -5.24 9.14 1.49
N THR A 122 -6.19 8.25 1.86
CA THR A 122 -5.99 6.79 1.73
C THR A 122 -5.78 6.38 0.27
N ILE A 123 -6.65 6.84 -0.63
CA ILE A 123 -6.52 6.52 -2.05
C ILE A 123 -5.27 7.18 -2.66
N ALA A 124 -4.91 8.40 -2.27
CA ALA A 124 -3.69 9.06 -2.75
C ALA A 124 -2.42 8.32 -2.29
N ASP A 125 -2.37 7.83 -1.07
CA ASP A 125 -1.29 7.00 -0.56
C ASP A 125 -1.17 5.67 -1.32
N LEU A 126 -2.29 5.01 -1.57
CA LEU A 126 -2.33 3.79 -2.39
C LEU A 126 -1.86 4.04 -3.82
N GLU A 127 -2.30 5.15 -4.43
CA GLU A 127 -1.91 5.57 -5.78
C GLU A 127 -0.39 5.81 -5.88
N GLY A 128 0.19 6.51 -4.89
CA GLY A 128 1.60 6.85 -4.88
C GLY A 128 2.53 5.68 -4.56
N TYR A 129 2.13 4.82 -3.62
CA TYR A 129 3.05 3.81 -3.07
C TYR A 129 2.86 2.40 -3.61
N SER A 130 1.66 2.03 -4.11
CA SER A 130 1.40 0.64 -4.51
C SER A 130 2.25 0.19 -5.70
N MET A 131 2.34 1.02 -6.74
CA MET A 131 3.12 0.72 -7.94
C MET A 131 4.62 0.71 -7.66
N LEU A 132 5.11 1.65 -6.84
CA LEU A 132 6.50 1.70 -6.38
C LEU A 132 6.88 0.45 -5.58
N ALA A 133 6.01 0.01 -4.67
CA ALA A 133 6.27 -1.20 -3.89
C ALA A 133 6.33 -2.45 -4.79
N ILE A 134 5.45 -2.58 -5.78
CA ILE A 134 5.47 -3.67 -6.75
C ILE A 134 6.77 -3.64 -7.57
N GLU A 135 7.21 -2.45 -8.02
CA GLU A 135 8.47 -2.29 -8.75
C GLU A 135 9.66 -2.80 -7.94
N GLN A 136 9.85 -2.25 -6.74
CA GLN A 136 11.00 -2.59 -5.90
C GLN A 136 11.03 -4.07 -5.51
N MET A 137 9.86 -4.67 -5.26
CA MET A 137 9.75 -6.08 -4.93
C MET A 137 10.06 -7.00 -6.12
N THR A 138 9.58 -6.65 -7.29
CA THR A 138 9.79 -7.45 -8.49
C THR A 138 11.21 -7.29 -9.04
N SER A 139 11.78 -6.07 -9.03
CA SER A 139 13.16 -5.82 -9.50
C SER A 139 14.20 -6.50 -8.60
N GLY A 140 14.04 -6.42 -7.27
CA GLY A 140 14.98 -7.01 -6.32
C GLY A 140 15.14 -8.52 -6.50
N VAL A 141 14.01 -9.23 -6.56
CA VAL A 141 14.04 -10.69 -6.79
C VAL A 141 14.50 -11.02 -8.21
N ALA A 142 14.00 -10.31 -9.23
CA ALA A 142 14.36 -10.56 -10.62
C ALA A 142 15.87 -10.38 -10.85
N MET A 143 16.46 -9.30 -10.34
CA MET A 143 17.89 -9.02 -10.48
C MET A 143 18.74 -10.11 -9.83
N ALA A 144 18.43 -10.48 -8.58
CA ALA A 144 19.19 -11.50 -7.87
C ALA A 144 19.12 -12.88 -8.56
N VAL A 145 17.93 -13.27 -9.02
CA VAL A 145 17.74 -14.54 -9.75
C VAL A 145 18.46 -14.51 -11.09
N LEU A 146 18.32 -13.43 -11.88
CA LEU A 146 18.97 -13.29 -13.17
C LEU A 146 20.49 -13.33 -13.05
N MET A 147 21.06 -12.60 -12.08
CA MET A 147 22.50 -12.61 -11.83
C MET A 147 22.98 -13.98 -11.37
N SER A 148 22.22 -14.68 -10.52
CA SER A 148 22.56 -16.04 -10.09
C SER A 148 22.54 -17.03 -11.27
N VAL A 149 21.55 -16.92 -12.16
CA VAL A 149 21.47 -17.73 -13.39
C VAL A 149 22.66 -17.42 -14.32
N MET A 150 23.00 -16.14 -14.49
CA MET A 150 24.18 -15.78 -15.30
C MET A 150 25.48 -16.36 -14.69
N MET A 151 25.65 -16.30 -13.37
CA MET A 151 26.80 -16.89 -12.67
C MET A 151 26.84 -18.41 -12.82
N PHE A 152 25.71 -19.09 -12.96
CA PHE A 152 25.63 -20.54 -13.11
C PHE A 152 26.38 -21.06 -14.34
N PHE A 153 26.33 -20.32 -15.46
CA PHE A 153 27.02 -20.68 -16.69
C PHE A 153 28.55 -20.64 -16.55
N PHE A 154 29.08 -19.94 -15.57
CA PHE A 154 30.50 -19.79 -15.34
C PHE A 154 31.03 -20.63 -14.16
N SER A 155 30.26 -20.68 -13.06
CA SER A 155 30.57 -21.48 -11.86
C SER A 155 29.30 -21.83 -11.09
N PRO A 156 28.87 -23.11 -11.12
CA PRO A 156 27.71 -23.58 -10.36
C PRO A 156 27.85 -23.36 -8.83
N VAL A 157 29.07 -23.38 -8.31
CA VAL A 157 29.39 -23.17 -6.89
C VAL A 157 29.04 -21.74 -6.48
N ILE A 158 29.50 -20.74 -7.25
CA ILE A 158 29.22 -19.33 -6.97
C ILE A 158 27.73 -19.02 -7.12
N ALA A 159 27.08 -19.56 -8.15
CA ALA A 159 25.65 -19.45 -8.34
C ALA A 159 24.87 -20.06 -7.18
N GLY A 160 25.24 -21.24 -6.71
CA GLY A 160 24.65 -21.88 -5.53
C GLY A 160 24.78 -21.01 -4.27
N LEU A 161 25.96 -20.44 -4.02
CA LEU A 161 26.19 -19.52 -2.91
C LEU A 161 25.36 -18.24 -3.04
N SER A 162 25.21 -17.70 -4.24
CA SER A 162 24.37 -16.50 -4.45
C SER A 162 22.88 -16.76 -4.18
N LEU A 163 22.38 -17.95 -4.54
CA LEU A 163 21.01 -18.39 -4.22
C LEU A 163 20.81 -18.63 -2.72
N VAL A 164 21.83 -19.16 -2.02
CA VAL A 164 21.81 -19.26 -0.55
C VAL A 164 21.69 -17.88 0.08
N GLY A 165 22.45 -16.89 -0.43
CA GLY A 165 22.35 -15.50 0.01
C GLY A 165 20.95 -14.90 -0.21
N LEU A 166 20.31 -15.18 -1.36
CA LEU A 166 18.94 -14.81 -1.64
C LEU A 166 17.97 -15.44 -0.62
N ALA A 167 18.10 -16.75 -0.37
CA ALA A 167 17.25 -17.46 0.59
C ALA A 167 17.39 -16.92 2.02
N LEU A 168 18.62 -16.69 2.47
CA LEU A 168 18.90 -16.08 3.79
C LEU A 168 18.31 -14.66 3.88
N GLY A 169 18.50 -13.83 2.85
CA GLY A 169 17.90 -12.51 2.79
C GLY A 169 16.38 -12.54 2.89
N MET A 170 15.72 -13.46 2.19
CA MET A 170 14.27 -13.63 2.26
C MET A 170 13.78 -14.09 3.65
N LEU A 171 14.57 -14.93 4.35
CA LEU A 171 14.28 -15.32 5.74
C LEU A 171 14.40 -14.12 6.69
N VAL A 172 15.47 -13.33 6.57
CA VAL A 172 15.64 -12.11 7.38
C VAL A 172 14.54 -11.08 7.06
N LEU A 173 14.16 -10.92 5.79
CA LEU A 173 13.06 -10.05 5.38
C LEU A 173 11.73 -10.46 6.02
N ARG A 174 11.50 -11.78 6.16
CA ARG A 174 10.33 -12.28 6.90
C ARG A 174 10.37 -11.84 8.37
N TRP A 175 11.55 -11.88 9.00
CA TRP A 175 11.73 -11.41 10.37
C TRP A 175 11.51 -9.89 10.49
N VAL A 176 12.03 -9.09 9.57
CA VAL A 176 11.74 -7.63 9.48
C VAL A 176 10.24 -7.38 9.47
N ARG A 177 9.49 -8.10 8.61
CA ARG A 177 8.03 -7.95 8.50
C ARG A 177 7.29 -8.31 9.78
N LEU A 178 7.67 -9.40 10.43
CA LEU A 178 7.05 -9.82 11.70
C LEU A 178 7.28 -8.78 12.80
N ARG A 179 8.47 -8.20 12.88
CA ARG A 179 8.77 -7.12 13.82
C ARG A 179 7.99 -5.85 13.51
N ALA A 180 7.97 -5.41 12.27
CA ALA A 180 7.19 -4.25 11.85
C ALA A 180 5.70 -4.42 12.18
N ALA A 181 5.14 -5.60 11.97
CA ALA A 181 3.74 -5.90 12.25
C ALA A 181 3.38 -5.80 13.74
N GLN A 182 4.31 -6.07 14.66
CA GLN A 182 4.07 -5.96 16.10
C GLN A 182 3.91 -4.51 16.57
N TYR A 183 4.59 -3.55 15.92
CA TYR A 183 4.56 -2.14 16.29
C TYR A 183 3.52 -1.33 15.52
N ALA A 184 3.01 -1.85 14.41
CA ALA A 184 2.04 -1.15 13.57
C ALA A 184 0.77 -0.72 14.34
N PRO A 185 0.12 -1.55 15.19
CA PRO A 185 -1.07 -1.14 15.93
C PRO A 185 -0.75 -0.04 16.96
N ILE A 186 0.40 -0.11 17.65
CA ILE A 186 0.83 0.92 18.62
C ILE A 186 1.01 2.28 17.93
N TYR A 187 1.65 2.26 16.77
CA TYR A 187 1.82 3.45 15.92
C TYR A 187 0.47 4.04 15.52
N GLN A 188 -0.45 3.18 15.07
CA GLN A 188 -1.76 3.59 14.59
C GLN A 188 -2.62 4.17 15.70
N GLU A 189 -2.70 3.51 16.86
CA GLU A 189 -3.41 4.01 18.05
C GLU A 189 -2.88 5.39 18.47
N ALA A 190 -1.56 5.55 18.52
CA ALA A 190 -0.94 6.83 18.87
C ALA A 190 -1.26 7.94 17.84
N GLN A 191 -1.32 7.60 16.56
CA GLN A 191 -1.69 8.50 15.47
C GLN A 191 -3.16 8.94 15.58
N GLU A 192 -4.07 8.00 15.78
CA GLU A 192 -5.51 8.28 15.92
C GLU A 192 -5.79 9.13 17.17
N HIS A 193 -5.14 8.79 18.28
CA HIS A 193 -5.21 9.57 19.51
C HIS A 193 -4.72 11.02 19.32
N LEU A 194 -3.58 11.21 18.62
CA LEU A 194 -3.06 12.54 18.31
C LEU A 194 -4.05 13.34 17.45
N VAL A 195 -4.55 12.74 16.36
CA VAL A 195 -5.51 13.42 15.48
C VAL A 195 -6.77 13.80 16.26
N GLY A 196 -7.30 12.88 17.08
CA GLY A 196 -8.45 13.15 17.95
C GLY A 196 -8.22 14.35 18.88
N LYS A 197 -7.09 14.38 19.58
CA LYS A 197 -6.76 15.48 20.51
C LYS A 197 -6.51 16.83 19.82
N VAL A 198 -5.89 16.81 18.63
CA VAL A 198 -5.72 18.03 17.82
C VAL A 198 -7.07 18.56 17.34
N MET A 199 -7.96 17.69 16.86
CA MET A 199 -9.30 18.09 16.41
C MET A 199 -10.17 18.61 17.57
N GLU A 200 -10.12 17.97 18.73
CA GLU A 200 -10.78 18.43 19.96
C GLU A 200 -10.29 19.85 20.34
N TYR A 201 -8.97 20.06 20.34
CA TYR A 201 -8.37 21.36 20.63
C TYR A 201 -8.81 22.44 19.63
N ILE A 202 -8.79 22.14 18.33
CA ILE A 202 -9.20 23.08 17.28
C ILE A 202 -10.69 23.44 17.43
N ARG A 203 -11.57 22.46 17.66
CA ARG A 203 -13.01 22.69 17.86
C ARG A 203 -13.28 23.48 19.14
N GLY A 204 -12.51 23.24 20.20
CA GLY A 204 -12.64 23.90 21.50
C GLY A 204 -11.90 25.23 21.64
N ILE A 205 -11.11 25.66 20.64
CA ILE A 205 -10.18 26.81 20.79
C ILE A 205 -10.91 28.14 21.09
N SER A 206 -12.12 28.32 20.55
CA SER A 206 -12.94 29.50 20.79
C SER A 206 -13.39 29.56 22.27
N VAL A 207 -13.78 28.41 22.82
CA VAL A 207 -14.19 28.28 24.24
C VAL A 207 -12.96 28.50 25.16
N LEU A 208 -11.85 27.82 24.88
CA LEU A 208 -10.62 27.96 25.65
C LEU A 208 -10.11 29.41 25.69
N ARG A 209 -10.19 30.15 24.58
CA ARG A 209 -9.85 31.59 24.51
C ARG A 209 -10.79 32.44 25.34
N SER A 210 -12.09 32.14 25.32
CA SER A 210 -13.09 32.88 26.08
C SER A 210 -12.87 32.79 27.60
N PHE A 211 -12.32 31.66 28.06
CA PHE A 211 -12.02 31.43 29.50
C PHE A 211 -10.57 31.65 29.88
N SER A 212 -9.71 32.18 28.97
CA SER A 212 -8.26 32.38 29.19
C SER A 212 -7.49 31.08 29.55
N LYS A 213 -8.02 29.91 29.20
CA LYS A 213 -7.46 28.58 29.52
C LYS A 213 -6.66 27.96 28.36
N GLY A 214 -6.11 28.77 27.49
CA GLY A 214 -5.38 28.28 26.31
C GLY A 214 -4.18 27.38 26.64
N GLU A 215 -3.54 27.55 27.79
CA GLU A 215 -2.41 26.71 28.21
C GLU A 215 -2.84 25.30 28.63
N GLU A 216 -3.99 25.13 29.30
CA GLU A 216 -4.50 23.83 29.75
C GLU A 216 -4.81 22.91 28.57
N GLY A 217 -5.44 23.41 27.49
CA GLY A 217 -5.69 22.66 26.28
C GLY A 217 -4.42 22.27 25.52
N GLN A 218 -3.35 23.07 25.60
CA GLN A 218 -2.05 22.76 25.01
C GLN A 218 -1.35 21.56 25.68
N VAL A 219 -1.56 21.36 26.97
CA VAL A 219 -0.92 20.27 27.74
C VAL A 219 -1.36 18.91 27.18
N GLU A 220 -2.66 18.71 26.93
CA GLU A 220 -3.18 17.46 26.40
C GLU A 220 -2.68 17.19 24.96
N VAL A 221 -2.65 18.23 24.13
CA VAL A 221 -2.14 18.12 22.76
C VAL A 221 -0.63 17.80 22.76
N ARG A 222 0.14 18.44 23.65
CA ARG A 222 1.58 18.14 23.82
C ARG A 222 1.80 16.71 24.29
N ALA A 223 1.00 16.22 25.23
CA ALA A 223 1.06 14.84 25.71
C ALA A 223 0.75 13.83 24.56
N ALA A 224 -0.23 14.16 23.71
CA ALA A 224 -0.56 13.34 22.53
C ALA A 224 0.58 13.34 21.49
N PHE A 225 1.23 14.48 21.25
CA PHE A 225 2.43 14.55 20.42
C PHE A 225 3.58 13.73 21.00
N GLN A 226 3.79 13.79 22.33
CA GLN A 226 4.82 13.00 22.98
C GLN A 226 4.53 11.51 22.87
N LYS A 227 3.28 11.07 23.12
CA LYS A 227 2.87 9.66 22.92
C LYS A 227 3.12 9.18 21.49
N LYS A 228 2.81 10.04 20.50
CA LYS A 228 3.08 9.74 19.09
C LYS A 228 4.57 9.63 18.80
N TRP A 229 5.37 10.55 19.31
CA TRP A 229 6.83 10.52 19.16
C TRP A 229 7.44 9.26 19.78
N ASP A 230 7.00 8.86 20.99
CA ASP A 230 7.46 7.65 21.66
C ASP A 230 7.11 6.39 20.85
N ALA A 231 5.92 6.36 20.24
CA ALA A 231 5.49 5.27 19.36
C ALA A 231 6.33 5.21 18.08
N ASP A 232 6.60 6.35 17.44
CA ASP A 232 7.42 6.46 16.23
C ASP A 232 8.86 6.02 16.51
N TYR A 233 9.44 6.57 17.57
CA TYR A 233 10.81 6.23 17.99
C TYR A 233 10.93 4.76 18.39
N GLY A 234 9.94 4.23 19.10
CA GLY A 234 9.87 2.82 19.48
C GLY A 234 9.84 1.90 18.26
N GLN A 235 9.00 2.23 17.26
CA GLN A 235 8.92 1.51 16.00
C GLN A 235 10.25 1.59 15.21
N GLU A 236 10.79 2.80 15.06
CA GLU A 236 12.06 3.02 14.35
C GLU A 236 13.19 2.22 15.02
N LYS A 237 13.33 2.30 16.33
CA LYS A 237 14.36 1.57 17.10
C LYS A 237 14.20 0.05 16.96
N ALA A 238 12.98 -0.47 16.96
CA ALA A 238 12.71 -1.90 16.85
C ALA A 238 12.98 -2.43 15.43
N THR A 239 12.65 -1.64 14.40
CA THR A 239 12.81 -2.05 12.99
C THR A 239 14.20 -1.76 12.45
N ALA A 240 14.85 -0.67 12.84
CA ALA A 240 16.17 -0.27 12.36
C ALA A 240 17.24 -1.32 12.66
N GLY A 241 17.19 -1.98 13.82
CA GLY A 241 18.12 -3.05 14.19
C GLY A 241 18.03 -4.24 13.24
N VAL A 242 16.81 -4.69 12.97
CA VAL A 242 16.57 -5.85 12.08
C VAL A 242 16.84 -5.47 10.62
N LEU A 243 16.52 -4.23 10.22
CA LEU A 243 16.81 -3.75 8.86
C LEU A 243 18.32 -3.62 8.61
N ARG A 244 19.09 -3.15 9.59
CA ARG A 244 20.56 -3.16 9.54
C ARG A 244 21.12 -4.59 9.42
N PHE A 245 20.57 -5.52 10.19
CA PHE A 245 20.93 -6.94 10.09
C PHE A 245 20.60 -7.52 8.71
N TYR A 246 19.47 -7.13 8.12
CA TYR A 246 19.10 -7.49 6.76
C TYR A 246 20.16 -7.02 5.74
N GLY A 247 20.54 -5.74 5.77
CA GLY A 247 21.60 -5.22 4.91
C GLY A 247 22.96 -5.88 5.16
N LEU A 248 23.30 -6.12 6.44
CA LEU A 248 24.54 -6.82 6.82
C LEU A 248 24.59 -8.24 6.25
N THR A 249 23.45 -8.96 6.22
CA THR A 249 23.38 -10.30 5.63
C THR A 249 23.87 -10.32 4.18
N PHE A 250 23.42 -9.35 3.36
CA PHE A 250 23.88 -9.27 1.97
C PHE A 250 25.35 -8.85 1.84
N LYS A 251 25.80 -7.93 2.68
CA LYS A 251 27.25 -7.55 2.68
C LYS A 251 28.13 -8.73 3.07
N LEU A 252 27.75 -9.52 4.06
CA LEU A 252 28.47 -10.74 4.43
C LEU A 252 28.41 -11.78 3.32
N MET A 253 27.28 -11.97 2.66
CA MET A 253 27.17 -12.88 1.52
C MET A 253 28.01 -12.40 0.33
N SER A 254 28.08 -11.10 0.07
CA SER A 254 29.00 -10.55 -0.93
C SER A 254 30.47 -10.86 -0.58
N CYS A 255 30.89 -10.73 0.69
CA CYS A 255 32.21 -11.13 1.14
C CYS A 255 32.48 -12.63 0.94
N VAL A 256 31.47 -13.48 1.23
CA VAL A 256 31.57 -14.93 0.99
C VAL A 256 31.74 -15.24 -0.51
N LEU A 257 30.99 -14.56 -1.39
CA LEU A 257 31.09 -14.72 -2.84
C LEU A 257 32.49 -14.30 -3.32
N ILE A 258 33.04 -13.18 -2.82
CA ILE A 258 34.38 -12.69 -3.14
C ILE A 258 35.44 -13.72 -2.70
N ALA A 259 35.34 -14.20 -1.45
CA ALA A 259 36.28 -15.21 -0.92
C ALA A 259 36.20 -16.53 -1.71
N ALA A 260 34.98 -16.99 -2.03
CA ALA A 260 34.78 -18.18 -2.84
C ALA A 260 35.37 -18.04 -4.25
N ALA A 261 35.20 -16.90 -4.92
CA ALA A 261 35.79 -16.64 -6.22
C ALA A 261 37.33 -16.65 -6.18
N ALA A 262 37.91 -16.03 -5.14
CA ALA A 262 39.37 -16.04 -4.95
C ALA A 262 39.90 -17.45 -4.66
N LEU A 263 39.25 -18.25 -3.82
CA LEU A 263 39.64 -19.64 -3.52
C LEU A 263 39.53 -20.54 -4.75
N LEU A 264 38.47 -20.43 -5.54
CA LEU A 264 38.29 -21.18 -6.78
C LEU A 264 39.38 -20.82 -7.82
N TYR A 265 39.80 -19.55 -7.86
CA TYR A 265 40.92 -19.11 -8.70
C TYR A 265 42.23 -19.70 -8.24
N LEU A 266 42.54 -19.66 -6.93
CA LEU A 266 43.74 -20.25 -6.37
C LEU A 266 43.80 -21.77 -6.57
N ALA A 267 42.63 -22.44 -6.53
CA ALA A 267 42.51 -23.87 -6.82
C ALA A 267 42.60 -24.20 -8.32
N GLY A 268 42.79 -23.21 -9.21
CA GLY A 268 42.86 -23.40 -10.64
C GLY A 268 41.55 -23.80 -11.33
N GLN A 269 40.41 -23.71 -10.62
CA GLN A 269 39.12 -24.12 -11.16
C GLN A 269 38.45 -23.05 -12.04
N ILE A 270 38.81 -21.79 -11.86
CA ILE A 270 38.36 -20.66 -12.70
C ILE A 270 39.54 -19.82 -13.17
N SER A 271 39.41 -19.23 -14.35
CA SER A 271 40.46 -18.36 -14.90
C SER A 271 40.38 -16.94 -14.30
N ARG A 272 41.47 -16.17 -14.45
CA ARG A 272 41.56 -14.79 -13.94
C ARG A 272 40.42 -13.88 -14.36
N PRO A 273 39.94 -13.84 -15.64
CA PRO A 273 38.81 -13.02 -16.04
C PRO A 273 37.54 -13.35 -15.31
N TYR A 274 37.27 -14.64 -15.10
CA TYR A 274 36.07 -15.09 -14.35
C TYR A 274 36.10 -14.64 -12.89
N CYS A 275 37.27 -14.78 -12.24
CA CYS A 275 37.45 -14.33 -10.86
C CYS A 275 37.16 -12.83 -10.74
N LEU A 276 37.75 -12.00 -11.59
CA LEU A 276 37.50 -10.54 -11.59
C LEU A 276 36.05 -10.19 -11.86
N THR A 277 35.40 -10.90 -12.78
CA THR A 277 33.95 -10.69 -13.04
C THR A 277 33.10 -11.00 -11.81
N PHE A 278 33.36 -12.10 -11.12
CA PHE A 278 32.64 -12.45 -9.89
C PHE A 278 32.84 -11.43 -8.76
N LEU A 279 34.04 -10.82 -8.66
CA LEU A 279 34.27 -9.73 -7.71
C LEU A 279 33.32 -8.54 -7.98
N PHE A 280 33.14 -8.14 -9.24
CA PHE A 280 32.20 -7.09 -9.61
C PHE A 280 30.75 -7.51 -9.37
N CYS A 281 30.37 -8.72 -9.77
CA CYS A 281 29.02 -9.23 -9.59
C CYS A 281 28.63 -9.34 -8.11
N ALA A 282 29.56 -9.67 -7.21
CA ALA A 282 29.31 -9.77 -5.78
C ALA A 282 28.82 -8.45 -5.16
N PHE A 283 29.16 -7.29 -5.72
CA PHE A 283 28.66 -5.99 -5.24
C PHE A 283 27.29 -5.65 -5.79
N THR A 284 26.86 -6.20 -6.91
CA THR A 284 25.65 -5.81 -7.62
C THR A 284 24.50 -6.80 -7.45
N VAL A 285 24.78 -8.07 -7.19
CA VAL A 285 23.77 -9.15 -7.14
C VAL A 285 22.69 -8.92 -6.10
N TYR A 286 23.02 -8.27 -4.99
CA TYR A 286 22.09 -8.02 -3.88
C TYR A 286 21.65 -6.55 -3.75
N SER A 287 22.13 -5.63 -4.61
CA SER A 287 21.85 -4.19 -4.48
C SER A 287 20.35 -3.87 -4.44
N ASP A 288 19.59 -4.45 -5.36
CA ASP A 288 18.14 -4.22 -5.45
C ASP A 288 17.37 -4.96 -4.33
N LEU A 289 17.93 -6.07 -3.80
CA LEU A 289 17.38 -6.75 -2.63
C LEU A 289 17.54 -5.92 -1.35
N GLU A 290 18.65 -5.21 -1.19
CA GLU A 290 18.85 -4.31 -0.04
C GLU A 290 17.75 -3.24 0.01
N THR A 291 17.39 -2.66 -1.13
CA THR A 291 16.30 -1.66 -1.21
C THR A 291 14.93 -2.25 -0.92
N MET A 292 14.71 -3.53 -1.22
CA MET A 292 13.46 -4.25 -0.95
C MET A 292 13.12 -4.33 0.55
N GLY A 293 14.13 -4.24 1.44
CA GLY A 293 13.90 -4.14 2.89
C GLY A 293 13.01 -2.96 3.28
N ASN A 294 13.22 -1.81 2.67
CA ASN A 294 12.40 -0.62 2.88
C ASN A 294 10.97 -0.80 2.35
N SER A 295 10.81 -1.54 1.25
CA SER A 295 9.50 -1.83 0.64
C SER A 295 8.65 -2.79 1.49
N ALA A 296 9.24 -3.54 2.41
CA ALA A 296 8.48 -4.37 3.35
C ALA A 296 7.58 -3.53 4.26
N PHE A 297 8.04 -2.34 4.66
CA PHE A 297 7.25 -1.39 5.42
C PHE A 297 6.12 -0.78 4.56
N LEU A 298 6.44 -0.36 3.34
CA LEU A 298 5.44 0.13 2.38
C LEU A 298 4.33 -0.90 2.12
N SER A 299 4.70 -2.17 1.96
CA SER A 299 3.74 -3.26 1.77
C SER A 299 2.76 -3.40 2.94
N LYS A 300 3.22 -3.18 4.17
CA LYS A 300 2.33 -3.21 5.35
C LYS A 300 1.40 -2.00 5.37
N LYS A 301 1.93 -0.80 5.12
CA LYS A 301 1.12 0.42 5.00
C LYS A 301 0.02 0.24 3.95
N ILE A 302 0.38 -0.22 2.74
CA ILE A 302 -0.56 -0.46 1.65
C ILE A 302 -1.66 -1.45 2.07
N ASN A 303 -1.32 -2.57 2.73
CA ASN A 303 -2.34 -3.51 3.19
C ASN A 303 -3.29 -2.87 4.21
N THR A 304 -2.78 -2.08 5.15
CA THR A 304 -3.62 -1.37 6.12
C THR A 304 -4.55 -0.36 5.45
N GLU A 305 -4.07 0.37 4.44
CA GLU A 305 -4.91 1.29 3.69
C GLU A 305 -5.95 0.54 2.82
N LEU A 306 -5.60 -0.65 2.30
CA LEU A 306 -6.55 -1.52 1.60
C LEU A 306 -7.62 -2.09 2.55
N ASP A 307 -7.26 -2.42 3.81
CA ASP A 307 -8.23 -2.85 4.83
C ASP A 307 -9.25 -1.73 5.10
N ARG A 308 -8.78 -0.49 5.31
CA ARG A 308 -9.65 0.69 5.48
C ARG A 308 -10.55 0.95 4.28
N LEU A 309 -10.03 0.72 3.10
CA LEU A 309 -10.78 0.88 1.87
C LEU A 309 -11.91 -0.15 1.77
N GLU A 310 -11.67 -1.39 2.17
CA GLU A 310 -12.67 -2.47 2.20
C GLU A 310 -13.75 -2.19 3.26
N GLU A 311 -13.41 -1.68 4.44
CA GLU A 311 -14.37 -1.31 5.49
C GLU A 311 -15.39 -0.25 5.03
N VAL A 312 -14.95 0.75 4.25
CA VAL A 312 -15.82 1.83 3.77
C VAL A 312 -16.60 1.44 2.50
N THR A 313 -16.22 0.36 1.83
CA THR A 313 -16.97 -0.10 0.64
C THR A 313 -18.28 -0.80 0.97
N ASP A 314 -18.52 -1.15 2.23
CA ASP A 314 -19.80 -1.71 2.70
C ASP A 314 -20.85 -0.60 2.98
N ILE A 315 -21.01 0.30 2.00
CA ILE A 315 -21.97 1.40 2.05
C ILE A 315 -23.39 0.80 1.88
N PRO A 316 -24.29 1.04 2.84
CA PRO A 316 -25.66 0.56 2.71
C PRO A 316 -26.32 1.20 1.48
N LYS A 317 -27.02 0.40 0.70
CA LYS A 317 -27.76 0.89 -0.46
C LYS A 317 -29.20 1.05 -0.09
N MET A 318 -29.78 2.18 -0.50
CA MET A 318 -31.25 2.33 -0.50
C MET A 318 -31.84 1.54 -1.65
N ASP A 319 -32.98 0.93 -1.41
CA ASP A 319 -33.80 0.34 -2.47
C ASP A 319 -34.39 1.47 -3.33
N THR A 320 -33.85 1.64 -4.53
CA THR A 320 -34.34 2.62 -5.51
C THR A 320 -35.09 1.88 -6.59
N SER A 321 -36.38 1.67 -6.39
CA SER A 321 -37.23 1.23 -7.50
C SER A 321 -37.30 2.33 -8.56
N SER A 322 -37.06 1.96 -9.82
CA SER A 322 -37.13 2.90 -10.95
C SER A 322 -38.58 3.23 -11.39
N GLU A 323 -39.58 2.68 -10.73
CA GLU A 323 -40.96 2.94 -11.04
C GLU A 323 -41.38 4.33 -10.54
N LYS A 324 -41.81 5.17 -11.47
CA LYS A 324 -42.46 6.45 -11.12
C LYS A 324 -43.82 6.16 -10.50
N LEU A 325 -43.87 6.20 -9.18
CA LEU A 325 -45.17 6.17 -8.46
C LEU A 325 -45.98 7.41 -8.82
N VAL A 326 -47.16 7.17 -9.37
CA VAL A 326 -48.19 8.24 -9.51
C VAL A 326 -48.95 8.28 -8.18
N VAL A 327 -48.57 9.23 -7.34
CA VAL A 327 -49.20 9.40 -6.04
C VAL A 327 -50.57 10.08 -6.25
N SER A 328 -51.66 9.40 -5.85
CA SER A 328 -53.03 9.92 -5.90
C SER A 328 -53.50 10.51 -4.55
N HIS A 329 -52.92 10.06 -3.44
CA HIS A 329 -53.16 10.53 -2.08
C HIS A 329 -51.83 10.74 -1.35
N TYR A 330 -51.78 11.67 -0.42
CA TYR A 330 -50.58 12.05 0.32
C TYR A 330 -50.62 11.62 1.79
N ASP A 331 -51.34 10.55 2.09
CA ASP A 331 -51.35 9.94 3.41
C ASP A 331 -50.03 9.27 3.72
N ILE A 332 -49.60 9.29 4.98
CA ILE A 332 -48.41 8.57 5.46
C ILE A 332 -48.90 7.46 6.39
N SER A 333 -48.67 6.20 5.99
CA SER A 333 -48.93 5.02 6.81
C SER A 333 -47.64 4.34 7.20
N LEU A 334 -47.46 4.09 8.48
CA LEU A 334 -46.37 3.33 9.06
C LEU A 334 -46.98 2.08 9.71
N GLU A 335 -46.54 0.90 9.29
CA GLU A 335 -47.09 -0.38 9.78
C GLU A 335 -45.97 -1.22 10.39
N HIS A 336 -46.04 -1.45 11.70
CA HIS A 336 -45.12 -2.31 12.45
C HIS A 336 -43.61 -1.99 12.22
N ILE A 337 -43.27 -0.68 12.13
CA ILE A 337 -41.92 -0.29 11.85
C ILE A 337 -41.00 -0.48 13.07
N SER A 338 -39.85 -1.12 12.81
CA SER A 338 -38.74 -1.23 13.76
C SER A 338 -37.45 -0.73 13.11
N PHE A 339 -36.64 0.00 13.88
CA PHE A 339 -35.41 0.56 13.37
C PHE A 339 -34.36 0.81 14.47
N GLY A 340 -33.08 0.63 14.14
CA GLY A 340 -31.97 0.92 15.04
C GLY A 340 -30.70 1.33 14.31
N TYR A 341 -29.83 2.04 15.01
CA TYR A 341 -28.50 2.41 14.53
C TYR A 341 -27.44 1.46 15.09
N GLY A 342 -26.59 0.87 14.23
CA GLY A 342 -25.44 0.08 14.68
C GLY A 342 -25.78 -1.08 15.65
N GLY A 343 -26.93 -1.73 15.45
CA GLY A 343 -27.39 -2.84 16.31
C GLY A 343 -28.12 -2.39 17.57
N ARG A 344 -28.22 -1.08 17.86
CA ARG A 344 -29.04 -0.55 18.95
C ARG A 344 -30.41 -0.14 18.41
N GLN A 345 -31.46 -0.87 18.78
CA GLN A 345 -32.83 -0.56 18.40
C GLN A 345 -33.31 0.73 19.09
N VAL A 346 -33.95 1.60 18.32
CA VAL A 346 -34.45 2.92 18.76
C VAL A 346 -35.95 3.05 18.55
N ILE A 347 -36.48 2.48 17.49
CA ILE A 347 -37.90 2.39 17.17
C ILE A 347 -38.35 0.93 17.32
N HIS A 348 -39.41 0.68 18.04
CA HIS A 348 -39.94 -0.64 18.36
C HIS A 348 -41.40 -0.73 17.97
N ASP A 349 -41.68 -1.46 16.91
CA ASP A 349 -43.02 -1.85 16.49
C ASP A 349 -44.05 -0.68 16.52
N ILE A 350 -43.73 0.42 15.80
CA ILE A 350 -44.59 1.58 15.73
C ILE A 350 -45.51 1.48 14.51
N SER A 351 -46.84 1.66 14.74
CA SER A 351 -47.82 1.84 13.70
C SER A 351 -48.49 3.21 13.86
N LEU A 352 -48.56 3.99 12.77
CA LEU A 352 -49.06 5.35 12.77
C LEU A 352 -49.64 5.70 11.39
N GLU A 353 -50.82 6.31 11.38
CA GLU A 353 -51.44 6.83 10.18
C GLU A 353 -51.57 8.37 10.29
N ILE A 354 -51.10 9.09 9.29
CA ILE A 354 -51.17 10.55 9.20
C ILE A 354 -51.94 10.89 7.91
N PRO A 355 -53.19 11.28 8.02
CA PRO A 355 -54.00 11.66 6.85
C PRO A 355 -53.45 12.92 6.15
N GLU A 356 -53.66 13.01 4.84
CA GLU A 356 -53.30 14.21 4.08
C GLU A 356 -53.95 15.48 4.66
N HIS A 357 -53.30 16.62 4.49
CA HIS A 357 -53.74 17.92 5.01
C HIS A 357 -53.85 18.03 6.54
N THR A 358 -53.25 17.11 7.30
CA THR A 358 -53.22 17.15 8.77
C THR A 358 -51.85 17.51 9.32
N THR A 359 -51.83 18.02 10.55
CA THR A 359 -50.59 18.26 11.31
C THR A 359 -50.52 17.29 12.48
N CYS A 360 -49.52 16.42 12.52
CA CYS A 360 -49.34 15.45 13.57
C CYS A 360 -48.12 15.84 14.45
N PRO A 361 -48.30 16.32 15.69
CA PRO A 361 -47.23 16.62 16.60
C PRO A 361 -46.66 15.34 17.24
N ILE A 362 -45.33 15.13 17.15
CA ILE A 362 -44.64 14.00 17.80
C ILE A 362 -44.03 14.53 19.11
N VAL A 363 -44.56 14.09 20.24
CA VAL A 363 -44.13 14.53 21.57
C VAL A 363 -43.55 13.38 22.40
N GLY A 364 -42.64 13.67 23.30
CA GLY A 364 -42.02 12.67 24.20
C GLY A 364 -40.68 13.14 24.79
N PRO A 365 -40.12 12.41 25.76
CA PRO A 365 -38.86 12.77 26.41
C PRO A 365 -37.69 12.77 25.42
N SER A 366 -36.56 13.38 25.85
CA SER A 366 -35.31 13.33 25.03
C SER A 366 -34.85 11.87 24.87
N GLY A 367 -34.45 11.49 23.67
CA GLY A 367 -34.01 10.13 23.37
C GLY A 367 -35.13 9.11 23.05
N SER A 368 -36.40 9.51 23.01
CA SER A 368 -37.52 8.61 22.68
C SER A 368 -37.71 8.29 21.20
N GLY A 369 -36.74 8.62 20.33
CA GLY A 369 -36.78 8.26 18.91
C GLY A 369 -37.53 9.22 17.99
N LYS A 370 -38.03 10.40 18.47
CA LYS A 370 -38.81 11.37 17.66
C LYS A 370 -38.11 11.79 16.37
N THR A 371 -36.83 12.19 16.49
CA THR A 371 -36.03 12.60 15.34
C THR A 371 -35.81 11.43 14.39
N THR A 372 -35.57 10.22 14.94
CA THR A 372 -35.45 9.01 14.15
C THR A 372 -36.70 8.69 13.36
N LEU A 373 -37.88 8.83 13.98
CA LEU A 373 -39.17 8.62 13.30
C LEU A 373 -39.36 9.62 12.14
N CYS A 374 -39.05 10.91 12.38
CA CYS A 374 -39.07 11.91 11.31
C CYS A 374 -38.10 11.62 10.17
N THR A 375 -36.90 11.13 10.48
CA THR A 375 -35.88 10.78 9.45
C THR A 375 -36.28 9.53 8.66
N LEU A 376 -37.02 8.59 9.25
CA LEU A 376 -37.59 7.44 8.55
C LEU A 376 -38.73 7.88 7.61
N ILE A 377 -39.68 8.75 8.09
CA ILE A 377 -40.71 9.32 7.24
C ILE A 377 -40.12 10.08 6.04
N ALA A 378 -39.04 10.83 6.27
CA ALA A 378 -38.29 11.52 5.20
C ALA A 378 -37.45 10.57 4.34
N ARG A 379 -37.46 9.29 4.62
CA ARG A 379 -36.65 8.25 3.95
C ARG A 379 -35.17 8.55 3.93
N PHE A 380 -34.62 9.07 5.03
CA PHE A 380 -33.16 9.16 5.20
C PHE A 380 -32.52 7.80 5.47
N TRP A 381 -33.34 6.84 5.93
CA TRP A 381 -33.03 5.43 6.12
C TRP A 381 -34.21 4.61 5.67
N ASP A 382 -33.97 3.41 5.15
CA ASP A 382 -35.05 2.43 4.97
C ASP A 382 -35.29 1.72 6.31
N VAL A 383 -36.54 1.37 6.56
CA VAL A 383 -36.93 0.61 7.77
C VAL A 383 -36.32 -0.78 7.74
N GLN A 384 -36.02 -1.33 8.93
CA GLN A 384 -35.45 -2.69 9.05
C GLN A 384 -36.55 -3.75 9.10
N GLU A 385 -37.67 -3.39 9.68
CA GLU A 385 -38.89 -4.23 9.74
C GLU A 385 -40.12 -3.32 9.55
N GLY A 386 -41.21 -3.86 8.97
CA GLY A 386 -42.43 -3.14 8.66
C GLY A 386 -42.39 -2.38 7.34
N THR A 387 -43.41 -1.56 7.12
CA THR A 387 -43.58 -0.74 5.89
C THR A 387 -44.05 0.67 6.20
#